data_ac9cea204ae6532ed59c827ebc2ed2d6
#
_entry.id   ac9cea204ae6532ed59c827ebc2ed2d6
#
_cell.length_a   1.000
_cell.length_b   1.000
_cell.length_c   1.000
_cell.angle_alpha   90.00
_cell.angle_beta   90.00
_cell.angle_gamma   90.00
#
_symmetry.space_group_name_H-M   'P 1'
#
loop_
_entity.id
_entity.type
_entity.pdbx_description
1 polymer ?
#
loop_
_entity_poly.entity_id
_entity_poly.type
_entity_poly.pdbx_seq_one_letter_code
_entity_poly.pdbx_strand_id
1 'polypeptide(L)'
;MPLMAELEKARDYGDIFSLVKKVVKRSLSLHRVGLMLYLGNLPLTVGAFHPLGTNDLVLNRRLLKSKTGLGHKSHVFAILLHEYLHSLGLTDERQVRRLTYKLCLDNFGRQSPVVEATLTGPWVNLSEEDFDELEPELDLELVRNFEHIEGGYII
;
A
#
# COMPACT_ATOMS: atom_id res chain seq x y z
N MET A 1 1.37 -19.85 10.14
CA MET A 1 0.67 -19.69 8.87
C MET A 1 1.51 -18.81 7.93
N PRO A 2 1.88 -19.31 6.78
CA PRO A 2 2.65 -18.49 5.84
C PRO A 2 1.84 -17.28 5.39
N LEU A 3 2.51 -16.14 5.34
CA LEU A 3 1.85 -14.89 4.95
C LEU A 3 1.32 -14.93 3.52
N MET A 4 2.00 -15.67 2.62
CA MET A 4 1.50 -15.81 1.25
C MET A 4 0.11 -16.44 1.23
N ALA A 5 -0.13 -17.45 2.06
CA ALA A 5 -1.45 -18.09 2.13
C ALA A 5 -2.50 -17.11 2.63
N GLU A 6 -2.14 -16.25 3.60
CA GLU A 6 -3.06 -15.23 4.08
C GLU A 6 -3.34 -14.19 2.99
N LEU A 7 -2.32 -13.82 2.21
CA LEU A 7 -2.51 -12.88 1.11
C LEU A 7 -3.41 -13.48 0.02
N GLU A 8 -3.24 -14.76 -0.29
CA GLU A 8 -4.09 -15.42 -1.27
C GLU A 8 -5.55 -15.42 -0.86
N LYS A 9 -5.82 -15.47 0.44
CA LYS A 9 -7.19 -15.48 0.98
C LYS A 9 -7.79 -14.09 1.12
N ALA A 10 -7.00 -13.05 0.96
CA ALA A 10 -7.50 -11.67 1.10
C ALA A 10 -8.60 -11.41 0.07
N ARG A 11 -9.70 -10.81 0.52
CA ARG A 11 -10.89 -10.61 -0.31
C ARG A 11 -11.01 -9.17 -0.79
N ASP A 12 -10.38 -8.23 -0.10
CA ASP A 12 -10.49 -6.82 -0.41
C ASP A 12 -9.23 -6.07 0.01
N TYR A 13 -9.19 -4.77 -0.25
CA TYR A 13 -8.05 -3.95 0.11
C TYR A 13 -7.84 -3.90 1.63
N GLY A 14 -8.92 -3.94 2.39
CA GLY A 14 -8.82 -3.96 3.85
C GLY A 14 -8.10 -5.19 4.37
N ASP A 15 -8.40 -6.36 3.80
CA ASP A 15 -7.70 -7.60 4.17
C ASP A 15 -6.21 -7.49 3.86
N ILE A 16 -5.87 -6.96 2.68
CA ILE A 16 -4.46 -6.79 2.30
C ILE A 16 -3.78 -5.81 3.24
N PHE A 17 -4.44 -4.70 3.55
CA PHE A 17 -3.87 -3.69 4.43
C PHE A 17 -3.67 -4.21 5.85
N SER A 18 -4.55 -5.08 6.32
CA SER A 18 -4.37 -5.72 7.63
C SER A 18 -3.08 -6.51 7.69
N LEU A 19 -2.73 -7.20 6.58
CA LEU A 19 -1.45 -7.92 6.50
C LEU A 19 -0.27 -6.96 6.46
N VAL A 20 -0.41 -5.83 5.76
CA VAL A 20 0.63 -4.79 5.74
C VAL A 20 0.93 -4.33 7.17
N LYS A 21 -0.11 -3.99 7.93
CA LYS A 21 0.05 -3.54 9.31
C LYS A 21 0.66 -4.61 10.19
N LYS A 22 0.26 -5.86 9.98
CA LYS A 22 0.81 -6.99 10.73
C LYS A 22 2.31 -7.14 10.51
N VAL A 23 2.75 -7.07 9.25
CA VAL A 23 4.17 -7.18 8.91
C VAL A 23 4.96 -6.05 9.55
N VAL A 24 4.47 -4.81 9.45
CA VAL A 24 5.18 -3.66 10.00
C VAL A 24 5.24 -3.73 11.52
N LYS A 25 4.15 -4.10 12.17
CA LYS A 25 4.13 -4.21 13.63
C LYS A 25 5.10 -5.27 14.11
N ARG A 26 5.14 -6.43 13.46
CA ARG A 26 6.02 -7.53 13.84
C ARG A 26 7.49 -7.20 13.59
N SER A 27 7.78 -6.50 12.51
CA SER A 27 9.15 -6.25 12.08
C SER A 27 9.74 -4.97 12.66
N LEU A 28 8.92 -3.93 12.86
CA LEU A 28 9.38 -2.60 13.27
C LEU A 28 8.76 -2.11 14.55
N SER A 29 7.76 -2.80 15.09
CA SER A 29 7.00 -2.37 16.27
C SER A 29 6.35 -1.01 16.08
N LEU A 30 5.96 -0.69 14.84
CA LEU A 30 5.28 0.56 14.50
C LEU A 30 3.84 0.27 14.12
N HIS A 31 2.97 1.21 14.40
CA HIS A 31 1.55 1.06 14.14
C HIS A 31 0.88 2.41 13.99
N ARG A 32 -0.08 2.50 13.09
CA ARG A 32 -0.90 3.68 12.89
C ARG A 32 -2.30 3.26 12.45
N VAL A 33 -3.32 3.95 12.99
CA VAL A 33 -4.72 3.74 12.61
C VAL A 33 -5.30 5.03 12.06
N GLY A 34 -6.45 4.94 11.44
CA GLY A 34 -7.17 6.11 10.95
C GLY A 34 -6.86 6.47 9.52
N LEU A 35 -6.19 5.58 8.77
CA LEU A 35 -5.90 5.84 7.37
C LEU A 35 -7.10 5.51 6.50
N MET A 36 -7.30 6.32 5.46
CA MET A 36 -8.36 6.13 4.48
C MET A 36 -7.75 5.88 3.12
N LEU A 37 -8.33 4.96 2.37
CA LEU A 37 -7.86 4.64 1.04
C LEU A 37 -8.83 5.13 -0.02
N TYR A 38 -8.29 5.78 -1.03
CA TYR A 38 -9.03 6.17 -2.23
C TYR A 38 -8.40 5.51 -3.44
N LEU A 39 -9.23 5.18 -4.41
CA LEU A 39 -8.74 4.83 -5.75
C LEU A 39 -8.81 6.10 -6.59
N GLY A 40 -7.79 6.34 -7.37
CA GLY A 40 -7.74 7.53 -8.21
C GLY A 40 -6.99 7.29 -9.50
N ASN A 41 -7.19 8.18 -10.46
CA ASN A 41 -6.52 8.11 -11.75
C ASN A 41 -5.22 8.91 -11.68
N LEU A 42 -4.15 8.24 -11.33
CA LEU A 42 -2.82 8.85 -11.26
C LEU A 42 -2.06 8.57 -12.56
N PRO A 43 -0.97 9.30 -12.83
CA PRO A 43 -0.11 8.97 -13.96
C PRO A 43 0.37 7.51 -13.88
N LEU A 44 0.56 6.87 -15.02
CA LEU A 44 0.91 5.45 -15.07
C LEU A 44 2.24 5.12 -14.41
N THR A 45 3.10 6.13 -14.20
CA THR A 45 4.38 5.95 -13.53
C THR A 45 4.28 6.02 -12.01
N VAL A 46 3.10 6.32 -11.48
CA VAL A 46 2.87 6.50 -10.04
C VAL A 46 2.00 5.37 -9.51
N GLY A 47 2.51 4.62 -8.54
CA GLY A 47 1.74 3.53 -7.93
C GLY A 47 0.68 4.02 -6.98
N ALA A 48 1.04 5.01 -6.16
CA ALA A 48 0.15 5.56 -5.16
C ALA A 48 0.68 6.90 -4.69
N PHE A 49 -0.11 7.60 -3.89
CA PHE A 49 0.27 8.89 -3.35
C PHE A 49 -0.30 9.06 -1.95
N HIS A 50 0.51 9.65 -1.08
CA HIS A 50 0.10 10.00 0.29
C HIS A 50 0.23 11.51 0.43
N PRO A 51 -0.88 12.27 0.38
CA PRO A 51 -0.79 13.72 0.56
C PRO A 51 -0.25 14.06 1.96
N LEU A 52 0.72 14.96 2.02
CA LEU A 52 1.35 15.32 3.28
C LEU A 52 0.33 15.92 4.26
N GLY A 53 0.48 15.52 5.52
CA GLY A 53 -0.38 16.04 6.57
C GLY A 53 -1.78 15.47 6.60
N THR A 54 -2.08 14.48 5.77
CA THR A 54 -3.40 13.84 5.74
C THR A 54 -3.31 12.40 6.21
N ASN A 55 -4.50 11.80 6.40
CA ASN A 55 -4.61 10.37 6.67
C ASN A 55 -5.03 9.61 5.42
N ASP A 56 -4.85 10.20 4.26
CA ASP A 56 -5.33 9.66 2.99
C ASP A 56 -4.22 8.97 2.22
N LEU A 57 -4.56 7.82 1.65
CA LEU A 57 -3.72 7.14 0.67
C LEU A 57 -4.52 7.07 -0.62
N VAL A 58 -3.88 7.37 -1.74
CA VAL A 58 -4.51 7.27 -3.06
C VAL A 58 -3.78 6.19 -3.85
N LEU A 59 -4.49 5.14 -4.20
CA LEU A 59 -3.95 4.02 -4.98
C LEU A 59 -4.35 4.21 -6.44
N ASN A 60 -3.40 4.03 -7.35
CA ASN A 60 -3.65 4.26 -8.77
C ASN A 60 -4.48 3.13 -9.38
N ARG A 61 -5.78 3.38 -9.58
CA ARG A 61 -6.67 2.36 -10.15
C ARG A 61 -6.27 1.95 -11.56
N ARG A 62 -5.61 2.84 -12.28
CA ARG A 62 -5.25 2.58 -13.68
C ARG A 62 -4.21 1.46 -13.82
N LEU A 63 -3.35 1.32 -12.83
CA LEU A 63 -2.31 0.29 -12.85
C LEU A 63 -2.84 -1.08 -12.45
N LEU A 64 -3.96 -1.13 -11.77
CA LEU A 64 -4.48 -2.39 -11.23
C LEU A 64 -5.34 -3.15 -12.23
N LYS A 65 -5.77 -2.50 -13.31
CA LYS A 65 -6.68 -3.10 -14.28
C LYS A 65 -6.09 -4.28 -15.03
N SER A 66 -4.78 -4.29 -15.24
CA SER A 66 -4.13 -5.34 -16.02
C SER A 66 -3.69 -6.53 -15.20
N LYS A 67 -3.86 -6.49 -13.89
CA LYS A 67 -3.41 -7.54 -12.99
C LYS A 67 -4.59 -8.23 -12.33
N THR A 68 -4.49 -9.55 -12.15
CA THR A 68 -5.54 -10.34 -11.52
C THR A 68 -4.93 -11.31 -10.51
N GLY A 69 -5.78 -11.86 -9.65
CA GLY A 69 -5.40 -12.91 -8.73
C GLY A 69 -4.27 -12.52 -7.80
N LEU A 70 -3.33 -13.44 -7.62
CA LEU A 70 -2.22 -13.25 -6.69
C LEU A 70 -1.27 -12.15 -7.16
N GLY A 71 -1.12 -11.98 -8.47
CA GLY A 71 -0.30 -10.87 -9.01
C GLY A 71 -0.84 -9.52 -8.61
N HIS A 72 -2.16 -9.36 -8.68
CA HIS A 72 -2.83 -8.13 -8.25
C HIS A 72 -2.63 -7.91 -6.77
N LYS A 73 -2.90 -8.93 -5.95
CA LYS A 73 -2.78 -8.81 -4.49
C LYS A 73 -1.35 -8.51 -4.05
N SER A 74 -0.37 -9.13 -4.70
CA SER A 74 1.04 -8.92 -4.40
C SER A 74 1.46 -7.50 -4.71
N HIS A 75 0.99 -6.97 -5.83
CA HIS A 75 1.30 -5.62 -6.25
C HIS A 75 0.67 -4.60 -5.28
N VAL A 76 -0.60 -4.80 -4.93
CA VAL A 76 -1.30 -3.95 -3.97
C VAL A 76 -0.61 -3.99 -2.62
N PHE A 77 -0.20 -5.18 -2.16
CA PHE A 77 0.51 -5.30 -0.89
C PHE A 77 1.78 -4.46 -0.89
N ALA A 78 2.60 -4.60 -1.93
CA ALA A 78 3.87 -3.87 -2.00
C ALA A 78 3.65 -2.36 -2.02
N ILE A 79 2.67 -1.89 -2.78
CA ILE A 79 2.36 -0.46 -2.86
C ILE A 79 1.83 0.06 -1.53
N LEU A 80 0.88 -0.64 -0.92
CA LEU A 80 0.32 -0.21 0.36
C LEU A 80 1.37 -0.22 1.46
N LEU A 81 2.27 -1.20 1.47
CA LEU A 81 3.37 -1.23 2.43
C LEU A 81 4.25 0.00 2.27
N HIS A 82 4.61 0.32 1.04
CA HIS A 82 5.43 1.49 0.73
C HIS A 82 4.79 2.78 1.28
N GLU A 83 3.50 2.99 0.97
CA GLU A 83 2.80 4.19 1.40
C GLU A 83 2.55 4.20 2.91
N TYR A 84 2.29 3.04 3.49
CA TYR A 84 2.11 2.96 4.94
C TYR A 84 3.38 3.36 5.68
N LEU A 85 4.55 2.94 5.19
CA LEU A 85 5.83 3.34 5.79
C LEU A 85 6.01 4.86 5.73
N HIS A 86 5.65 5.47 4.60
CA HIS A 86 5.66 6.95 4.52
C HIS A 86 4.73 7.57 5.56
N SER A 87 3.55 6.99 5.74
CA SER A 87 2.58 7.52 6.69
C SER A 87 3.04 7.42 8.14
N LEU A 88 4.00 6.54 8.42
CA LEU A 88 4.58 6.39 9.75
C LEU A 88 5.70 7.39 10.02
N GLY A 89 5.97 8.30 9.08
CA GLY A 89 6.96 9.33 9.25
C GLY A 89 8.28 9.08 8.54
N LEU A 90 8.39 7.98 7.80
CA LEU A 90 9.60 7.68 7.03
C LEU A 90 9.50 8.43 5.70
N THR A 91 10.18 9.55 5.59
CA THR A 91 10.02 10.45 4.46
C THR A 91 11.02 10.24 3.33
N ASP A 92 12.17 9.61 3.60
CA ASP A 92 13.19 9.38 2.59
C ASP A 92 12.74 8.25 1.66
N GLU A 93 12.47 8.58 0.41
CA GLU A 93 11.96 7.63 -0.58
C GLU A 93 12.91 6.45 -0.78
N ARG A 94 14.22 6.71 -0.83
CA ARG A 94 15.21 5.64 -1.03
C ARG A 94 15.20 4.66 0.14
N GLN A 95 15.14 5.18 1.36
CA GLN A 95 15.07 4.33 2.55
C GLN A 95 13.78 3.52 2.58
N VAL A 96 12.66 4.14 2.22
CA VAL A 96 11.38 3.43 2.19
C VAL A 96 11.40 2.33 1.15
N ARG A 97 11.97 2.55 -0.02
CA ARG A 97 12.10 1.50 -1.04
C ARG A 97 12.92 0.31 -0.54
N ARG A 98 14.05 0.60 0.09
CA ARG A 98 14.91 -0.46 0.64
C ARG A 98 14.20 -1.24 1.73
N LEU A 99 13.51 -0.53 2.61
CA LEU A 99 12.81 -1.15 3.72
C LEU A 99 11.64 -1.98 3.21
N THR A 100 10.90 -1.48 2.24
CA THR A 100 9.79 -2.22 1.62
C THR A 100 10.29 -3.55 1.05
N TYR A 101 11.39 -3.50 0.30
CA TYR A 101 11.99 -4.71 -0.26
C TYR A 101 12.42 -5.67 0.86
N LYS A 102 13.11 -5.16 1.87
CA LYS A 102 13.62 -6.00 2.96
C LYS A 102 12.49 -6.66 3.74
N LEU A 103 11.44 -5.91 4.06
CA LEU A 103 10.29 -6.46 4.78
C LEU A 103 9.59 -7.55 3.97
N CYS A 104 9.45 -7.34 2.67
CA CYS A 104 8.85 -8.36 1.81
C CYS A 104 9.73 -9.59 1.72
N LEU A 105 11.04 -9.40 1.56
CA LEU A 105 11.99 -10.50 1.50
C LEU A 105 11.96 -11.33 2.78
N ASP A 106 12.02 -10.67 3.93
CA ASP A 106 12.06 -11.34 5.22
C ASP A 106 10.77 -12.08 5.55
N ASN A 107 9.63 -11.57 5.08
CA ASN A 107 8.32 -12.13 5.45
C ASN A 107 7.73 -13.06 4.41
N PHE A 108 8.10 -12.93 3.14
CA PHE A 108 7.52 -13.75 2.07
C PHE A 108 8.53 -14.65 1.36
N GLY A 109 9.82 -14.37 1.50
CA GLY A 109 10.85 -15.16 0.83
C GLY A 109 11.23 -14.63 -0.55
N ARG A 110 12.44 -14.97 -0.97
CA ARG A 110 13.07 -14.39 -2.17
C ARG A 110 12.26 -14.61 -3.45
N GLN A 111 11.61 -15.74 -3.59
CA GLN A 111 10.91 -16.08 -4.84
C GLN A 111 9.44 -15.70 -4.84
N SER A 112 9.04 -14.88 -3.89
CA SER A 112 7.66 -14.45 -3.76
C SER A 112 7.30 -13.40 -4.82
N PRO A 113 6.08 -13.46 -5.38
CA PRO A 113 5.60 -12.39 -6.24
C PRO A 113 5.52 -11.03 -5.54
N VAL A 114 5.41 -11.02 -4.21
CA VAL A 114 5.43 -9.76 -3.45
C VAL A 114 6.80 -9.10 -3.54
N VAL A 115 7.87 -9.88 -3.40
CA VAL A 115 9.24 -9.36 -3.54
C VAL A 115 9.45 -8.84 -4.96
N GLU A 116 9.01 -9.59 -5.95
CA GLU A 116 9.12 -9.14 -7.34
C GLU A 116 8.41 -7.82 -7.57
N ALA A 117 7.24 -7.65 -6.98
CA ALA A 117 6.47 -6.41 -7.11
C ALA A 117 7.27 -5.21 -6.57
N THR A 118 8.06 -5.40 -5.52
CA THR A 118 8.87 -4.29 -4.98
C THR A 118 9.99 -3.87 -5.94
N LEU A 119 10.43 -4.76 -6.80
CA LEU A 119 11.51 -4.49 -7.75
C LEU A 119 11.03 -3.89 -9.05
N THR A 120 9.79 -4.16 -9.44
CA THR A 120 9.28 -3.72 -10.75
C THR A 120 8.58 -2.37 -10.72
N GLY A 121 8.16 -1.93 -9.55
CA GLY A 121 7.53 -0.63 -9.43
C GLY A 121 6.10 -0.60 -9.98
N PRO A 122 5.58 0.57 -10.31
CA PRO A 122 6.24 1.86 -10.46
C PRO A 122 6.49 2.60 -9.13
N TRP A 123 7.59 3.33 -9.06
CA TRP A 123 8.02 4.01 -7.83
C TRP A 123 8.33 5.50 -8.04
N VAL A 124 7.73 6.12 -9.04
CA VAL A 124 7.90 7.56 -9.24
C VAL A 124 7.06 8.28 -8.21
N ASN A 125 7.68 9.25 -7.53
CA ASN A 125 6.99 10.10 -6.57
C ASN A 125 6.21 11.19 -7.30
N LEU A 126 5.00 11.43 -6.81
CA LEU A 126 4.18 12.53 -7.26
C LEU A 126 4.33 13.67 -6.26
N SER A 127 4.57 14.89 -6.73
CA SER A 127 4.64 16.04 -5.85
C SER A 127 3.23 16.50 -5.46
N GLU A 128 3.14 17.22 -4.35
CA GLU A 128 1.85 17.80 -3.93
C GLU A 128 1.28 18.70 -5.00
N GLU A 129 2.14 19.49 -5.63
CA GLU A 129 1.74 20.39 -6.69
C GLU A 129 1.17 19.64 -7.89
N ASP A 130 1.86 18.56 -8.30
CA ASP A 130 1.38 17.74 -9.42
C ASP A 130 0.06 17.06 -9.08
N PHE A 131 -0.11 16.63 -7.83
CA PHE A 131 -1.35 16.00 -7.40
C PHE A 131 -2.51 17.00 -7.48
N ASP A 132 -2.29 18.22 -7.03
CA ASP A 132 -3.33 19.25 -7.05
C ASP A 132 -3.76 19.58 -8.49
N GLU A 133 -2.83 19.52 -9.43
CA GLU A 133 -3.13 19.79 -10.84
C GLU A 133 -3.93 18.69 -11.51
N LEU A 134 -4.00 17.50 -10.92
CA LEU A 134 -4.72 16.39 -11.52
C LEU A 134 -6.24 16.48 -11.34
N GLU A 135 -6.71 17.26 -10.42
CA GLU A 135 -8.15 17.42 -10.24
C GLU A 135 -8.77 18.18 -11.41
N PRO A 136 -9.95 17.80 -11.91
CA PRO A 136 -10.85 16.73 -11.44
C PRO A 136 -10.59 15.35 -12.05
N GLU A 137 -9.53 15.19 -12.83
CA GLU A 137 -9.24 13.93 -13.53
C GLU A 137 -8.96 12.77 -12.57
N LEU A 138 -8.68 13.06 -11.31
CA LEU A 138 -8.43 12.02 -10.30
C LEU A 138 -9.61 11.08 -10.12
N ASP A 139 -10.83 11.60 -10.18
CA ASP A 139 -12.05 10.80 -9.99
C ASP A 139 -11.89 9.87 -8.77
N LEU A 140 -11.68 10.48 -7.61
CA LEU A 140 -11.41 9.74 -6.38
C LEU A 140 -12.63 8.95 -5.92
N GLU A 141 -12.37 7.70 -5.54
CA GLU A 141 -13.38 6.81 -5.01
C GLU A 141 -12.92 6.28 -3.66
N LEU A 142 -13.71 6.52 -2.61
CA LEU A 142 -13.38 6.03 -1.28
C LEU A 142 -13.56 4.52 -1.20
N VAL A 143 -12.55 3.82 -0.70
CA VAL A 143 -12.63 2.39 -0.44
C VAL A 143 -13.19 2.19 0.95
N ARG A 144 -14.35 1.53 1.04
CA ARG A 144 -15.00 1.26 2.32
C ARG A 144 -14.34 0.12 3.05
N ASN A 145 -14.38 0.16 4.37
CA ASN A 145 -13.85 -0.89 5.24
C ASN A 145 -12.36 -1.15 5.01
N PHE A 146 -11.61 -0.09 4.69
CA PHE A 146 -10.19 -0.22 4.49
C PHE A 146 -9.48 -0.61 5.78
N GLU A 147 -9.83 0.04 6.90
CA GLU A 147 -9.30 -0.34 8.20
C GLU A 147 -10.31 -1.22 8.91
N HIS A 148 -9.87 -2.43 9.25
CA HIS A 148 -10.71 -3.36 10.00
C HIS A 148 -10.50 -3.11 11.48
N ILE A 149 -11.59 -2.91 12.20
CA ILE A 149 -11.56 -2.72 13.64
C ILE A 149 -11.88 -4.05 14.29
N GLU A 150 -10.94 -4.56 15.07
CA GLU A 150 -11.13 -5.82 15.77
C GLU A 150 -12.15 -5.66 16.89
N GLY A 151 -12.85 -6.75 17.19
CA GLY A 151 -13.81 -6.74 18.28
C GLY A 151 -13.15 -6.31 19.58
N GLY A 152 -13.81 -5.45 20.34
CA GLY A 152 -13.27 -4.91 21.57
C GLY A 152 -12.35 -3.73 21.38
N TYR A 153 -12.02 -3.41 20.16
CA TYR A 153 -11.20 -2.24 19.85
C TYR A 153 -12.05 -0.98 19.73
N ILE A 154 -13.31 -1.15 19.86
CA ILE A 154 -14.26 -0.04 19.76
C ILE A 154 -14.23 0.77 21.03
N ILE A 155 -14.03 2.01 20.90
CA ILE A 155 -13.93 2.91 22.01
C ILE A 155 -15.17 3.79 22.13
#